data_5bda5f036e05c21f33c71fa2df936714
#
_entry.id   5bda5f036e05c21f33c71fa2df936714
#
_cell.length_a   1.000
_cell.length_b   1.000
_cell.length_c   1.000
_cell.angle_alpha   90.00
_cell.angle_beta   90.00
_cell.angle_gamma   90.00
#
_symmetry.space_group_name_H-M   'P 1'
#
loop_
_entity.id
_entity.type
_entity.pdbx_description
1 polymer ?
#
loop_
_entity_poly.entity_id
_entity_poly.type
_entity_poly.pdbx_seq_one_letter_code
_entity_poly.pdbx_strand_id
1 'polypeptide(L)'
;MIGTALDQDGYDYPGQVLFNAHAGALWARFTIDVRRHLATAAGLTRTVAAGQVRVVFAKVAEFQTRGVVHLHAIVRLDGPDGPGSAPPAWATLRRLTTATRAAATGVGIAVRGSRVTSARVLRWGRQLDIRRIGGNGMSDAAVAGYVAKYATKSTEAAGIDIPPLFCRACTGCGVTMQTGGRLCRSCNGTGRRPGITLDHLTDHVRTLVDTCWRLGGHPQYAGLRRWAHQLGFHGHFASKSRGYSTTFAALRAERRTWSTLGQIERLGLPAGTPLLVVADWRYTGHPDHNRDRWSA
;
A
#
# COMPACT_ATOMS: atom_id res chain seq x y z
N MET A 1 10.99 -19.47 12.70
CA MET A 1 11.39 -18.07 12.37
C MET A 1 10.13 -17.23 12.29
N ILE A 2 10.10 -16.02 12.88
CA ILE A 2 8.89 -15.16 12.84
C ILE A 2 8.61 -14.75 11.40
N GLY A 3 7.35 -14.88 10.96
CA GLY A 3 6.92 -14.51 9.62
C GLY A 3 6.93 -15.64 8.57
N THR A 4 7.40 -16.83 8.91
CA THR A 4 7.29 -18.01 8.05
C THR A 4 6.00 -18.78 8.34
N ALA A 5 5.48 -19.49 7.35
CA ALA A 5 4.38 -20.43 7.55
C ALA A 5 4.80 -21.55 8.49
N LEU A 6 3.92 -21.96 9.40
CA LEU A 6 4.15 -23.13 10.29
C LEU A 6 4.23 -24.43 9.50
N ASP A 7 3.41 -24.54 8.46
CA ASP A 7 3.40 -25.60 7.48
C ASP A 7 3.59 -24.95 6.10
N GLN A 8 4.77 -25.06 5.53
CA GLN A 8 5.11 -24.47 4.24
C GLN A 8 4.47 -25.21 3.08
N ASP A 9 4.34 -26.54 3.18
CA ASP A 9 3.79 -27.37 2.11
C ASP A 9 2.28 -27.19 1.97
N GLY A 10 1.58 -27.02 3.10
CA GLY A 10 0.14 -26.74 3.14
C GLY A 10 -0.23 -25.25 2.98
N TYR A 11 0.74 -24.34 2.87
CA TYR A 11 0.45 -22.91 2.81
C TYR A 11 -0.07 -22.46 1.45
N ASP A 12 -1.18 -21.69 1.41
CA ASP A 12 -1.77 -21.17 0.17
C ASP A 12 -1.01 -19.97 -0.39
N TYR A 13 0.20 -20.18 -0.89
CA TYR A 13 1.01 -19.16 -1.54
C TYR A 13 0.29 -18.47 -2.72
N PRO A 14 -0.39 -19.19 -3.63
CA PRO A 14 -1.18 -18.56 -4.67
C PRO A 14 -2.28 -17.63 -4.13
N GLY A 15 -2.97 -18.04 -3.07
CA GLY A 15 -4.00 -17.24 -2.44
C GLY A 15 -3.45 -15.95 -1.85
N GLN A 16 -2.32 -16.01 -1.17
CA GLN A 16 -1.68 -14.81 -0.63
C GLN A 16 -1.25 -13.83 -1.71
N VAL A 17 -0.59 -14.32 -2.77
CA VAL A 17 -0.17 -13.48 -3.92
C VAL A 17 -1.38 -12.82 -4.57
N LEU A 18 -2.46 -13.58 -4.80
CA LEU A 18 -3.69 -13.03 -5.37
C LEU A 18 -4.37 -12.03 -4.44
N PHE A 19 -4.36 -12.27 -3.12
CA PHE A 19 -4.86 -11.31 -2.15
C PHE A 19 -4.08 -9.99 -2.23
N ASN A 20 -2.75 -10.03 -2.18
CA ASN A 20 -1.90 -8.84 -2.32
C ASN A 20 -2.20 -8.09 -3.61
N ALA A 21 -2.31 -8.82 -4.73
CA ALA A 21 -2.61 -8.23 -6.04
C ALA A 21 -3.98 -7.54 -6.09
N HIS A 22 -4.95 -8.02 -5.33
CA HIS A 22 -6.30 -7.45 -5.31
C HIS A 22 -6.58 -6.51 -4.14
N ALA A 23 -5.61 -6.28 -3.24
CA ALA A 23 -5.81 -5.43 -2.07
C ALA A 23 -6.25 -4.00 -2.42
N GLY A 24 -5.74 -3.43 -3.52
CA GLY A 24 -6.19 -2.13 -4.03
C GLY A 24 -7.65 -2.15 -4.51
N ALA A 25 -8.07 -3.19 -5.19
CA ALA A 25 -9.45 -3.35 -5.66
C ALA A 25 -10.41 -3.65 -4.49
N LEU A 26 -9.98 -4.44 -3.49
CA LEU A 26 -10.74 -4.63 -2.24
C LEU A 26 -10.94 -3.30 -1.51
N TRP A 27 -9.90 -2.46 -1.43
CA TRP A 27 -10.00 -1.14 -0.84
C TRP A 27 -11.00 -0.24 -1.57
N ALA A 28 -10.97 -0.23 -2.90
CA ALA A 28 -11.91 0.55 -3.70
C ALA A 28 -13.36 0.13 -3.45
N ARG A 29 -13.64 -1.18 -3.43
CA ARG A 29 -14.98 -1.71 -3.10
C ARG A 29 -15.38 -1.40 -1.66
N PHE A 30 -14.46 -1.57 -0.71
CA PHE A 30 -14.67 -1.23 0.69
C PHE A 30 -15.12 0.22 0.85
N THR A 31 -14.46 1.18 0.22
CA THR A 31 -14.83 2.60 0.33
C THR A 31 -16.20 2.91 -0.29
N ILE A 32 -16.61 2.18 -1.32
CA ILE A 32 -17.94 2.28 -1.90
C ILE A 32 -18.98 1.72 -0.92
N ASP A 33 -18.69 0.57 -0.31
CA ASP A 33 -19.60 -0.10 0.61
C ASP A 33 -19.76 0.67 1.94
N VAL A 34 -18.70 1.31 2.45
CA VAL A 34 -18.82 2.22 3.61
C VAL A 34 -19.84 3.30 3.32
N ARG A 35 -19.78 3.96 2.15
CA ARG A 35 -20.74 5.00 1.75
C ARG A 35 -22.16 4.46 1.62
N ARG A 36 -22.31 3.25 1.06
CA ARG A 36 -23.60 2.56 0.91
C ARG A 36 -24.22 2.25 2.27
N HIS A 37 -23.47 1.62 3.16
CA HIS A 37 -23.94 1.29 4.50
C HIS A 37 -24.26 2.54 5.34
N LEU A 38 -23.48 3.61 5.19
CA LEU A 38 -23.72 4.86 5.87
C LEU A 38 -25.05 5.51 5.41
N ALA A 39 -25.31 5.53 4.10
CA ALA A 39 -26.55 6.03 3.53
C ALA A 39 -27.75 5.19 3.99
N THR A 40 -27.67 3.87 3.90
CA THR A 40 -28.71 2.95 4.35
C THR A 40 -29.03 3.13 5.84
N ALA A 41 -28.01 3.26 6.71
CA ALA A 41 -28.19 3.50 8.14
C ALA A 41 -28.86 4.84 8.46
N ALA A 42 -28.84 5.77 7.53
CA ALA A 42 -29.54 7.06 7.63
C ALA A 42 -30.94 7.05 6.98
N GLY A 43 -31.35 5.93 6.34
CA GLY A 43 -32.59 5.89 5.56
C GLY A 43 -32.55 6.72 4.28
N LEU A 44 -31.34 7.00 3.75
CA LEU A 44 -31.14 7.87 2.61
C LEU A 44 -30.74 7.08 1.37
N THR A 45 -31.07 7.62 0.18
CA THR A 45 -30.48 7.14 -1.06
C THR A 45 -29.00 7.53 -1.12
N ARG A 46 -28.22 6.80 -1.92
CA ARG A 46 -26.79 7.09 -2.10
C ARG A 46 -26.53 8.50 -2.62
N THR A 47 -27.37 8.97 -3.54
CA THR A 47 -27.27 10.32 -4.13
C THR A 47 -27.51 11.39 -3.09
N VAL A 48 -28.59 11.28 -2.30
CA VAL A 48 -28.92 12.22 -1.23
C VAL A 48 -27.81 12.24 -0.18
N ALA A 49 -27.37 11.09 0.29
CA ALA A 49 -26.29 11.01 1.26
C ALA A 49 -24.97 11.62 0.74
N ALA A 50 -24.64 11.38 -0.53
CA ALA A 50 -23.43 11.94 -1.16
C ALA A 50 -23.48 13.46 -1.32
N GLY A 51 -24.67 14.05 -1.39
CA GLY A 51 -24.86 15.51 -1.37
C GLY A 51 -24.66 16.13 0.02
N GLN A 52 -24.85 15.35 1.09
CA GLN A 52 -24.83 15.83 2.47
C GLN A 52 -23.54 15.50 3.24
N VAL A 53 -22.87 14.40 2.90
CA VAL A 53 -21.68 13.95 3.62
C VAL A 53 -20.66 13.34 2.68
N ARG A 54 -19.40 13.59 2.97
CA ARG A 54 -18.25 13.00 2.26
C ARG A 54 -17.47 12.10 3.20
N VAL A 55 -17.35 10.83 2.84
CA VAL A 55 -16.43 9.92 3.51
C VAL A 55 -15.04 10.13 2.90
N VAL A 56 -14.16 10.73 3.67
CA VAL A 56 -12.78 11.01 3.28
C VAL A 56 -11.82 10.09 4.04
N PHE A 57 -10.69 9.77 3.43
CA PHE A 57 -9.70 8.88 4.04
C PHE A 57 -8.27 9.23 3.63
N ALA A 58 -7.34 8.88 4.49
CA ALA A 58 -5.93 8.65 4.19
C ALA A 58 -5.60 7.21 4.53
N LYS A 59 -4.97 6.47 3.60
CA LYS A 59 -4.63 5.06 3.74
C LYS A 59 -3.15 4.85 3.48
N VAL A 60 -2.50 4.03 4.30
CA VAL A 60 -1.17 3.48 4.05
C VAL A 60 -1.24 1.96 4.02
N ALA A 61 -0.40 1.37 3.18
CA ALA A 61 -0.21 -0.07 3.10
C ALA A 61 1.18 -0.41 3.63
N GLU A 62 1.29 -1.52 4.33
CA GLU A 62 2.56 -2.11 4.73
C GLU A 62 2.52 -3.62 4.52
N PHE A 63 3.68 -4.25 4.42
CA PHE A 63 3.75 -5.69 4.50
C PHE A 63 3.94 -6.14 5.95
N GLN A 64 3.13 -7.10 6.38
CA GLN A 64 3.44 -7.88 7.57
C GLN A 64 4.67 -8.76 7.31
N THR A 65 5.38 -9.17 8.36
CA THR A 65 6.58 -10.02 8.24
C THR A 65 6.37 -11.28 7.38
N ARG A 66 5.14 -11.81 7.34
CA ARG A 66 4.77 -12.94 6.48
C ARG A 66 4.46 -12.54 5.03
N GLY A 67 4.69 -11.31 4.62
CA GLY A 67 4.48 -10.85 3.25
C GLY A 67 3.02 -10.57 2.86
N VAL A 68 2.08 -10.50 3.81
CA VAL A 68 0.68 -10.10 3.55
C VAL A 68 0.55 -8.59 3.65
N VAL A 69 -0.12 -7.98 2.69
CA VAL A 69 -0.44 -6.55 2.73
C VAL A 69 -1.44 -6.26 3.85
N HIS A 70 -1.08 -5.32 4.70
CA HIS A 70 -1.90 -4.77 5.76
C HIS A 70 -2.20 -3.29 5.48
N LEU A 71 -3.43 -2.85 5.76
CA LEU A 71 -3.84 -1.48 5.50
C LEU A 71 -4.16 -0.75 6.80
N HIS A 72 -3.57 0.42 6.96
CA HIS A 72 -3.93 1.38 8.00
C HIS A 72 -4.66 2.54 7.35
N ALA A 73 -5.76 3.00 7.93
CA ALA A 73 -6.51 4.10 7.36
C ALA A 73 -7.10 5.00 8.44
N ILE A 74 -7.01 6.31 8.19
CA ILE A 74 -7.82 7.31 8.89
C ILE A 74 -9.03 7.56 8.03
N VAL A 75 -10.21 7.50 8.62
CA VAL A 75 -11.49 7.78 7.93
C VAL A 75 -12.21 8.87 8.68
N ARG A 76 -12.69 9.89 7.96
CA ARG A 76 -13.39 11.05 8.49
C ARG A 76 -14.64 11.32 7.67
N LEU A 77 -15.62 11.94 8.31
CA LEU A 77 -16.82 12.49 7.66
C LEU A 77 -16.66 14.00 7.55
N ASP A 78 -16.80 14.55 6.35
CA ASP A 78 -16.88 15.97 6.09
C ASP A 78 -18.29 16.30 5.59
N GLY A 79 -18.75 17.53 5.87
CA GLY A 79 -19.99 18.04 5.34
C GLY A 79 -19.90 18.43 3.85
N PRO A 80 -20.99 19.01 3.30
CA PRO A 80 -21.06 19.37 1.87
C PRO A 80 -20.16 20.56 1.50
N ASP A 81 -19.88 21.46 2.45
CA ASP A 81 -19.22 22.76 2.20
C ASP A 81 -17.71 22.65 2.00
N GLY A 82 -17.18 21.45 1.99
CA GLY A 82 -15.77 21.21 1.68
C GLY A 82 -15.00 20.46 2.78
N PRO A 83 -13.69 20.35 2.62
CA PRO A 83 -12.84 19.64 3.56
C PRO A 83 -12.88 20.25 4.96
N GLY A 84 -13.18 19.42 5.97
CA GLY A 84 -13.25 19.84 7.36
C GLY A 84 -14.56 20.50 7.77
N SER A 85 -15.51 20.71 6.86
CA SER A 85 -16.83 21.20 7.21
C SER A 85 -17.60 20.19 8.08
N ALA A 86 -18.44 20.69 8.98
CA ALA A 86 -19.19 19.84 9.89
C ALA A 86 -20.14 18.92 9.13
N PRO A 87 -20.10 17.61 9.38
CA PRO A 87 -21.05 16.67 8.79
C PRO A 87 -22.44 16.89 9.39
N PRO A 88 -23.53 16.50 8.69
CA PRO A 88 -24.88 16.62 9.23
C PRO A 88 -25.05 15.78 10.50
N ALA A 89 -25.96 16.15 11.37
CA ALA A 89 -26.18 15.53 12.68
C ALA A 89 -26.42 14.01 12.62
N TRP A 90 -27.00 13.52 11.53
CA TRP A 90 -27.19 12.08 11.34
C TRP A 90 -25.89 11.31 11.07
N ALA A 91 -24.84 11.94 10.54
CA ALA A 91 -23.60 11.31 10.13
C ALA A 91 -22.64 11.17 11.33
N THR A 92 -23.05 10.36 12.30
CA THR A 92 -22.34 10.16 13.56
C THR A 92 -21.16 9.20 13.43
N LEU A 93 -20.19 9.33 14.34
CA LEU A 93 -19.06 8.39 14.46
C LEU A 93 -19.53 6.94 14.69
N ARG A 94 -20.61 6.73 15.47
CA ARG A 94 -21.20 5.41 15.67
C ARG A 94 -21.66 4.79 14.34
N ARG A 95 -22.38 5.56 13.52
CA ARG A 95 -22.82 5.09 12.19
C ARG A 95 -21.62 4.82 11.26
N LEU A 96 -20.61 5.67 11.27
CA LEU A 96 -19.38 5.43 10.50
C LEU A 96 -18.69 4.13 10.93
N THR A 97 -18.54 3.90 12.22
CA THR A 97 -17.94 2.67 12.76
C THR A 97 -18.72 1.43 12.33
N THR A 98 -20.05 1.47 12.45
CA THR A 98 -20.93 0.35 12.03
C THR A 98 -20.81 0.12 10.52
N ALA A 99 -20.86 1.17 9.70
CA ALA A 99 -20.73 1.08 8.25
C ALA A 99 -19.36 0.54 7.83
N THR A 100 -18.29 0.96 8.52
CA THR A 100 -16.93 0.46 8.28
C THR A 100 -16.81 -1.03 8.59
N ARG A 101 -17.37 -1.50 9.71
CA ARG A 101 -17.40 -2.94 10.06
C ARG A 101 -18.18 -3.75 9.04
N ALA A 102 -19.39 -3.32 8.69
CA ALA A 102 -20.24 -3.97 7.72
C ALA A 102 -19.56 -4.06 6.34
N ALA A 103 -18.95 -2.98 5.88
CA ALA A 103 -18.21 -2.96 4.63
C ALA A 103 -16.99 -3.89 4.65
N ALA A 104 -16.22 -3.91 5.75
CA ALA A 104 -15.03 -4.75 5.85
C ALA A 104 -15.38 -6.26 5.83
N THR A 105 -16.48 -6.65 6.50
CA THR A 105 -16.91 -8.04 6.52
C THR A 105 -17.63 -8.48 5.23
N GLY A 106 -18.34 -7.55 4.57
CA GLY A 106 -19.16 -7.83 3.39
C GLY A 106 -18.37 -7.87 2.08
N VAL A 107 -17.32 -7.03 1.97
CA VAL A 107 -16.61 -6.88 0.70
C VAL A 107 -15.86 -8.16 0.29
N GLY A 108 -15.95 -8.49 -1.00
CA GLY A 108 -15.22 -9.60 -1.58
C GLY A 108 -14.98 -9.42 -3.08
N ILE A 109 -13.93 -10.07 -3.59
CA ILE A 109 -13.61 -10.15 -5.02
C ILE A 109 -13.54 -11.61 -5.41
N ALA A 110 -14.43 -12.02 -6.30
CA ALA A 110 -14.36 -13.33 -6.92
C ALA A 110 -13.20 -13.37 -7.94
N VAL A 111 -12.30 -14.30 -7.75
CA VAL A 111 -11.24 -14.63 -8.70
C VAL A 111 -11.59 -15.98 -9.34
N ARG A 112 -11.69 -15.97 -10.65
CA ARG A 112 -11.99 -17.20 -11.41
C ARG A 112 -10.85 -18.19 -11.28
N GLY A 113 -11.19 -19.46 -11.19
CA GLY A 113 -10.19 -20.52 -11.25
C GLY A 113 -9.48 -20.56 -12.61
N SER A 114 -8.30 -21.13 -12.59
CA SER A 114 -7.47 -21.39 -13.75
C SER A 114 -6.88 -22.79 -13.66
N ARG A 115 -6.05 -23.18 -14.65
CA ARG A 115 -5.31 -24.45 -14.57
C ARG A 115 -4.30 -24.52 -13.40
N VAL A 116 -3.99 -23.38 -12.78
CA VAL A 116 -2.95 -23.27 -11.75
C VAL A 116 -3.46 -22.76 -10.41
N THR A 117 -4.71 -22.32 -10.34
CA THR A 117 -5.35 -21.89 -9.10
C THR A 117 -6.84 -22.26 -9.08
N SER A 118 -7.36 -22.64 -7.95
CA SER A 118 -8.80 -22.81 -7.73
C SER A 118 -9.53 -21.46 -7.74
N ALA A 119 -10.83 -21.48 -8.10
CA ALA A 119 -11.69 -20.32 -7.93
C ALA A 119 -11.80 -19.97 -6.44
N ARG A 120 -11.80 -18.66 -6.13
CA ARG A 120 -11.85 -18.20 -4.75
C ARG A 120 -12.49 -16.83 -4.61
N VAL A 121 -12.91 -16.49 -3.41
CA VAL A 121 -13.35 -15.14 -3.07
C VAL A 121 -12.33 -14.54 -2.11
N LEU A 122 -11.64 -13.51 -2.55
CA LEU A 122 -10.71 -12.74 -1.73
C LEU A 122 -11.51 -11.78 -0.84
N ARG A 123 -11.17 -11.74 0.44
CA ARG A 123 -11.82 -10.90 1.47
C ARG A 123 -10.78 -10.36 2.43
N TRP A 124 -11.14 -9.30 3.15
CA TRP A 124 -10.33 -8.87 4.30
C TRP A 124 -10.29 -9.96 5.37
N GLY A 125 -9.20 -9.99 6.13
CA GLY A 125 -9.08 -10.83 7.32
C GLY A 125 -10.11 -10.45 8.40
N ARG A 126 -10.33 -11.35 9.36
CA ARG A 126 -11.28 -11.13 10.46
C ARG A 126 -10.81 -10.07 11.47
N GLN A 127 -9.49 -9.81 11.56
CA GLN A 127 -8.93 -8.82 12.47
C GLN A 127 -9.15 -7.43 11.92
N LEU A 128 -10.07 -6.69 12.53
CA LEU A 128 -10.38 -5.30 12.24
C LEU A 128 -10.35 -4.51 13.54
N ASP A 129 -9.34 -3.67 13.70
CA ASP A 129 -9.23 -2.71 14.82
C ASP A 129 -9.74 -1.35 14.34
N ILE A 130 -10.73 -0.81 15.04
CA ILE A 130 -11.29 0.53 14.78
C ILE A 130 -11.20 1.32 16.07
N ARG A 131 -10.41 2.40 16.04
CA ARG A 131 -10.22 3.30 17.17
C ARG A 131 -10.73 4.70 16.85
N ARG A 132 -11.34 5.32 17.84
CA ARG A 132 -11.76 6.72 17.76
C ARG A 132 -10.52 7.62 17.89
N ILE A 133 -10.51 8.70 17.11
CA ILE A 133 -9.51 9.77 17.17
C ILE A 133 -10.17 10.97 17.85
N GLY A 134 -9.45 11.64 18.76
CA GLY A 134 -9.92 12.78 19.53
C GLY A 134 -10.76 12.41 20.76
N GLY A 135 -11.06 13.39 21.61
CA GLY A 135 -11.70 13.18 22.90
C GLY A 135 -10.86 12.29 23.83
N ASN A 136 -11.47 11.24 24.39
CA ASN A 136 -10.77 10.25 25.22
C ASN A 136 -10.04 9.16 24.39
N GLY A 137 -9.94 9.31 23.06
CA GLY A 137 -9.26 8.39 22.15
C GLY A 137 -7.81 8.77 21.90
N MET A 138 -7.29 8.40 20.72
CA MET A 138 -5.94 8.77 20.29
C MET A 138 -5.85 10.28 20.01
N SER A 139 -4.79 10.95 20.46
CA SER A 139 -4.52 12.34 20.11
C SER A 139 -4.14 12.48 18.63
N ASP A 140 -4.35 13.66 18.05
CA ASP A 140 -3.98 13.94 16.65
C ASP A 140 -2.47 13.73 16.40
N ALA A 141 -1.62 14.09 17.37
CA ALA A 141 -0.18 13.86 17.31
C ALA A 141 0.17 12.37 17.29
N ALA A 142 -0.50 11.56 18.14
CA ALA A 142 -0.32 10.11 18.15
C ALA A 142 -0.76 9.47 16.83
N VAL A 143 -1.85 9.96 16.24
CA VAL A 143 -2.34 9.50 14.93
C VAL A 143 -1.39 9.90 13.81
N ALA A 144 -0.89 11.14 13.81
CA ALA A 144 0.08 11.61 12.83
C ALA A 144 1.38 10.80 12.90
N GLY A 145 1.91 10.56 14.10
CA GLY A 145 3.07 9.71 14.33
C GLY A 145 2.84 8.26 13.88
N TYR A 146 1.67 7.71 14.18
CA TYR A 146 1.27 6.37 13.75
C TYR A 146 1.27 6.24 12.23
N VAL A 147 0.61 7.16 11.51
CA VAL A 147 0.54 7.14 10.04
C VAL A 147 1.91 7.38 9.42
N ALA A 148 2.71 8.33 9.96
CA ALA A 148 4.05 8.60 9.49
C ALA A 148 4.96 7.38 9.60
N LYS A 149 4.89 6.63 10.71
CA LYS A 149 5.63 5.38 10.93
C LYS A 149 5.37 4.36 9.82
N TYR A 150 4.12 4.24 9.37
CA TYR A 150 3.75 3.26 8.34
C TYR A 150 3.90 3.79 6.91
N ALA A 151 3.84 5.10 6.71
CA ALA A 151 4.05 5.72 5.39
C ALA A 151 5.50 5.57 4.89
N THR A 152 6.45 5.34 5.78
CA THR A 152 7.87 5.12 5.45
C THR A 152 8.26 3.64 5.31
N LYS A 153 7.39 2.72 5.77
CA LYS A 153 7.62 1.28 5.64
C LYS A 153 7.10 0.79 4.29
N SER A 154 7.99 0.21 3.50
CA SER A 154 7.64 -0.43 2.23
C SER A 154 7.70 -1.97 2.35
N THR A 155 8.49 -2.61 1.53
CA THR A 155 8.71 -4.06 1.53
C THR A 155 9.69 -4.56 2.59
N GLU A 156 10.44 -3.64 3.22
CA GLU A 156 11.48 -3.94 4.22
C GLU A 156 10.96 -4.75 5.41
N ALA A 157 9.73 -4.48 5.87
CA ALA A 157 9.15 -5.20 7.00
C ALA A 157 8.96 -6.71 6.74
N ALA A 158 8.87 -7.12 5.48
CA ALA A 158 8.82 -8.51 5.05
C ALA A 158 10.21 -9.06 4.66
N GLY A 159 11.29 -8.29 4.90
CA GLY A 159 12.65 -8.68 4.51
C GLY A 159 12.86 -8.73 2.99
N ILE A 160 12.07 -7.94 2.24
CA ILE A 160 12.15 -7.89 0.78
C ILE A 160 12.95 -6.65 0.38
N ASP A 161 14.19 -6.86 0.05
CA ASP A 161 15.07 -5.84 -0.54
C ASP A 161 15.59 -6.35 -1.88
N ILE A 162 14.69 -6.42 -2.85
CA ILE A 162 15.02 -6.82 -4.21
C ILE A 162 14.48 -5.81 -5.22
N PRO A 163 15.25 -5.48 -6.25
CA PRO A 163 14.77 -4.63 -7.33
C PRO A 163 13.71 -5.36 -8.17
N PRO A 164 12.99 -4.64 -9.05
CA PRO A 164 12.08 -5.26 -9.99
C PRO A 164 12.74 -6.38 -10.79
N LEU A 165 12.18 -7.60 -10.70
CA LEU A 165 12.72 -8.82 -11.30
C LEU A 165 12.48 -8.92 -12.80
N PHE A 166 11.51 -8.24 -13.33
CA PHE A 166 11.14 -8.36 -14.74
C PHE A 166 12.15 -7.67 -15.66
N CYS A 167 12.43 -8.30 -16.78
CA CYS A 167 13.21 -7.70 -17.86
C CYS A 167 12.43 -6.53 -18.46
N ARG A 168 13.01 -5.33 -18.45
CA ARG A 168 12.36 -4.12 -18.97
C ARG A 168 12.12 -4.18 -20.46
N ALA A 169 13.02 -4.80 -21.24
CA ALA A 169 12.94 -4.88 -22.69
C ALA A 169 11.74 -5.68 -23.19
N CYS A 170 11.36 -6.76 -22.47
CA CYS A 170 10.21 -7.59 -22.83
C CYS A 170 9.09 -7.55 -21.78
N THR A 171 9.16 -6.64 -20.82
CA THR A 171 8.19 -6.50 -19.73
C THR A 171 7.86 -7.80 -18.97
N GLY A 172 8.84 -8.72 -18.92
CA GLY A 172 8.75 -9.98 -18.20
C GLY A 172 8.19 -11.16 -18.99
N CYS A 173 7.84 -11.01 -20.27
CA CYS A 173 7.29 -12.11 -21.07
C CYS A 173 8.33 -13.02 -21.70
N GLY A 174 9.58 -12.58 -21.80
CA GLY A 174 10.67 -13.35 -22.43
C GLY A 174 10.76 -13.24 -23.94
N VAL A 175 9.77 -12.62 -24.60
CA VAL A 175 9.74 -12.40 -26.04
C VAL A 175 9.59 -10.94 -26.39
N THR A 176 10.03 -10.51 -27.56
CA THR A 176 9.86 -9.14 -28.04
C THR A 176 8.94 -9.12 -29.25
N MET A 177 7.86 -8.39 -29.18
CA MET A 177 6.89 -8.26 -30.29
C MET A 177 7.49 -7.49 -31.47
N GLN A 178 8.43 -6.58 -31.21
CA GLN A 178 9.13 -5.79 -32.23
C GLN A 178 9.95 -6.65 -33.21
N THR A 179 10.31 -7.87 -32.84
CA THR A 179 11.11 -8.79 -33.64
C THR A 179 10.31 -10.04 -34.09
N GLY A 180 8.99 -9.93 -34.22
CA GLY A 180 8.15 -11.04 -34.67
C GLY A 180 8.05 -12.20 -33.67
N GLY A 181 8.07 -11.91 -32.36
CA GLY A 181 7.93 -12.94 -31.31
C GLY A 181 9.21 -13.71 -31.00
N ARG A 182 10.39 -13.19 -31.37
CA ARG A 182 11.70 -13.82 -31.03
C ARG A 182 12.01 -13.69 -29.55
N LEU A 183 12.85 -14.59 -29.06
CA LEU A 183 13.35 -14.54 -27.69
C LEU A 183 14.02 -13.19 -27.39
N CYS A 184 13.69 -12.62 -26.25
CA CYS A 184 14.30 -11.37 -25.79
C CYS A 184 15.80 -11.57 -25.53
N ARG A 185 16.62 -10.86 -26.28
CA ARG A 185 18.09 -10.93 -26.14
C ARG A 185 18.58 -10.41 -24.79
N SER A 186 17.91 -9.40 -24.19
CA SER A 186 18.30 -8.81 -22.92
C SER A 186 18.15 -9.76 -21.72
N CYS A 187 17.34 -10.79 -21.83
CA CYS A 187 17.13 -11.78 -20.76
C CYS A 187 17.21 -13.23 -21.26
N ASN A 188 17.67 -13.46 -22.48
CA ASN A 188 17.76 -14.78 -23.09
C ASN A 188 16.44 -15.56 -23.01
N GLY A 189 15.30 -14.88 -23.22
CA GLY A 189 13.98 -15.50 -23.19
C GLY A 189 13.40 -15.77 -21.79
N THR A 190 14.14 -15.56 -20.72
CA THR A 190 13.68 -15.88 -19.36
C THR A 190 12.58 -14.91 -18.84
N GLY A 191 12.50 -13.72 -19.39
CA GLY A 191 11.67 -12.63 -18.88
C GLY A 191 12.22 -11.99 -17.61
N ARG A 192 13.21 -12.59 -16.95
CA ARG A 192 13.83 -12.07 -15.71
C ARG A 192 15.00 -11.13 -16.05
N ARG A 193 15.19 -10.12 -15.21
CA ARG A 193 16.36 -9.25 -15.26
C ARG A 193 17.61 -10.07 -14.84
N PRO A 194 18.67 -10.09 -15.64
CA PRO A 194 19.92 -10.78 -15.29
C PRO A 194 20.57 -10.20 -14.02
N GLY A 195 21.32 -11.05 -13.30
CA GLY A 195 22.14 -10.64 -12.16
C GLY A 195 21.39 -10.41 -10.86
N ILE A 196 20.06 -10.67 -10.79
CA ILE A 196 19.31 -10.61 -9.53
C ILE A 196 19.25 -12.01 -8.94
N THR A 197 19.79 -12.16 -7.72
CA THR A 197 19.68 -13.38 -6.92
C THR A 197 18.62 -13.19 -5.82
N LEU A 198 18.06 -14.29 -5.34
CA LEU A 198 17.07 -14.31 -4.24
C LEU A 198 17.62 -15.07 -3.02
N ASP A 199 18.91 -15.37 -3.00
CA ASP A 199 19.52 -16.27 -2.01
C ASP A 199 19.53 -15.70 -0.60
N HIS A 200 19.49 -14.36 -0.47
CA HIS A 200 19.42 -13.65 0.80
C HIS A 200 18.01 -13.62 1.39
N LEU A 201 16.98 -13.98 0.61
CA LEU A 201 15.60 -14.03 1.08
C LEU A 201 15.34 -15.30 1.88
N THR A 202 14.43 -15.23 2.86
CA THR A 202 13.92 -16.43 3.53
C THR A 202 13.18 -17.33 2.54
N ASP A 203 13.14 -18.64 2.80
CA ASP A 203 12.45 -19.60 1.93
C ASP A 203 10.98 -19.25 1.70
N HIS A 204 10.31 -18.79 2.73
CA HIS A 204 8.91 -18.32 2.64
C HIS A 204 8.76 -17.17 1.65
N VAL A 205 9.59 -16.13 1.76
CA VAL A 205 9.54 -14.95 0.88
C VAL A 205 9.95 -15.33 -0.53
N ARG A 206 10.99 -16.16 -0.69
CA ARG A 206 11.42 -16.69 -1.99
C ARG A 206 10.28 -17.44 -2.69
N THR A 207 9.59 -18.32 -1.97
CA THR A 207 8.43 -19.05 -2.49
C THR A 207 7.29 -18.13 -2.91
N LEU A 208 7.03 -17.04 -2.17
CA LEU A 208 6.06 -16.02 -2.57
C LEU A 208 6.45 -15.32 -3.87
N VAL A 209 7.71 -14.89 -3.98
CA VAL A 209 8.25 -14.24 -5.19
C VAL A 209 8.15 -15.18 -6.40
N ASP A 210 8.55 -16.44 -6.24
CA ASP A 210 8.49 -17.44 -7.31
C ASP A 210 7.05 -17.81 -7.67
N THR A 211 6.15 -17.87 -6.70
CA THR A 211 4.73 -18.08 -6.95
C THR A 211 4.12 -16.92 -7.74
N CYS A 212 4.46 -15.68 -7.36
CA CYS A 212 4.04 -14.49 -8.11
C CYS A 212 4.56 -14.53 -9.55
N TRP A 213 5.82 -14.92 -9.75
CA TRP A 213 6.44 -15.05 -11.06
C TRP A 213 5.78 -16.13 -11.92
N ARG A 214 5.53 -17.31 -11.36
CA ARG A 214 4.88 -18.43 -12.05
C ARG A 214 3.45 -18.08 -12.45
N LEU A 215 2.64 -17.54 -11.52
CA LEU A 215 1.28 -17.09 -11.82
C LEU A 215 1.26 -16.06 -12.95
N GLY A 216 2.20 -15.09 -12.93
CA GLY A 216 2.34 -14.08 -13.97
C GLY A 216 2.74 -14.62 -15.36
N GLY A 217 3.05 -15.90 -15.48
CA GLY A 217 3.21 -16.61 -16.77
C GLY A 217 1.89 -16.94 -17.44
N HIS A 218 0.77 -16.88 -16.72
CA HIS A 218 -0.54 -17.17 -17.27
C HIS A 218 -1.24 -15.87 -17.73
N PRO A 219 -1.91 -15.86 -18.90
CA PRO A 219 -2.55 -14.66 -19.43
C PRO A 219 -3.48 -13.94 -18.43
N GLN A 220 -4.22 -14.72 -17.63
CA GLN A 220 -5.12 -14.20 -16.60
C GLN A 220 -4.40 -13.36 -15.52
N TYR A 221 -3.11 -13.62 -15.30
CA TYR A 221 -2.30 -13.00 -14.25
C TYR A 221 -1.03 -12.32 -14.82
N ALA A 222 -0.99 -12.01 -16.10
CA ALA A 222 0.20 -11.52 -16.81
C ALA A 222 0.88 -10.31 -16.15
N GLY A 223 0.11 -9.47 -15.46
CA GLY A 223 0.65 -8.32 -14.72
C GLY A 223 1.51 -8.68 -13.49
N LEU A 224 1.38 -9.88 -12.91
CA LEU A 224 2.03 -10.21 -11.64
C LEU A 224 3.56 -10.23 -11.73
N ARG A 225 4.15 -10.63 -12.86
CA ARG A 225 5.63 -10.62 -13.03
C ARG A 225 6.25 -9.26 -12.78
N ARG A 226 5.54 -8.18 -13.11
CA ARG A 226 6.00 -6.80 -12.88
C ARG A 226 6.08 -6.46 -11.39
N TRP A 227 5.29 -7.13 -10.56
CA TRP A 227 5.12 -6.87 -9.14
C TRP A 227 5.62 -8.00 -8.23
N ALA A 228 6.41 -8.94 -8.80
CA ALA A 228 6.93 -10.06 -8.03
C ALA A 228 7.83 -9.59 -6.85
N HIS A 229 8.59 -8.51 -7.03
CA HIS A 229 9.39 -7.86 -5.98
C HIS A 229 8.54 -7.20 -4.87
N GLN A 230 7.24 -7.10 -5.07
CA GLN A 230 6.25 -6.63 -4.09
C GLN A 230 5.19 -7.69 -3.82
N LEU A 231 5.54 -8.97 -3.97
CA LEU A 231 4.66 -10.12 -3.70
C LEU A 231 3.26 -10.00 -4.34
N GLY A 232 3.21 -9.43 -5.54
CA GLY A 232 1.99 -9.19 -6.29
C GLY A 232 1.28 -7.87 -6.01
N PHE A 233 1.60 -7.17 -4.93
CA PHE A 233 0.97 -5.89 -4.63
C PHE A 233 1.36 -4.81 -5.64
N HIS A 234 0.36 -4.21 -6.29
CA HIS A 234 0.54 -3.13 -7.26
C HIS A 234 -0.29 -1.88 -6.92
N GLY A 235 -0.78 -1.82 -5.69
CA GLY A 235 -1.47 -0.64 -5.18
C GLY A 235 -0.49 0.45 -4.72
N HIS A 236 -1.02 1.64 -4.49
CA HIS A 236 -0.25 2.70 -3.86
C HIS A 236 -0.04 2.42 -2.37
N PHE A 237 1.20 2.50 -1.90
CA PHE A 237 1.50 2.36 -0.47
C PHE A 237 0.83 3.46 0.35
N ALA A 238 0.84 4.69 -0.12
CA ALA A 238 0.10 5.79 0.48
C ALA A 238 -0.90 6.35 -0.51
N SER A 239 -2.15 6.54 -0.08
CA SER A 239 -3.19 7.17 -0.90
C SER A 239 -4.20 7.87 -0.02
N LYS A 240 -4.90 8.84 -0.60
CA LYS A 240 -5.96 9.59 0.05
C LYS A 240 -7.14 9.82 -0.87
N SER A 241 -8.31 10.05 -0.30
CA SER A 241 -9.47 10.49 -1.08
C SER A 241 -9.25 11.89 -1.66
N ARG A 242 -9.93 12.20 -2.77
CA ARG A 242 -9.84 13.52 -3.40
C ARG A 242 -10.28 14.66 -2.47
N GLY A 243 -11.26 14.41 -1.61
CA GLY A 243 -11.78 15.37 -0.64
C GLY A 243 -10.94 15.53 0.62
N TYR A 244 -9.74 14.90 0.71
CA TYR A 244 -8.88 15.08 1.87
C TYR A 244 -8.29 16.49 1.89
N SER A 245 -8.35 17.17 3.06
CA SER A 245 -8.05 18.61 3.20
C SER A 245 -6.59 19.00 2.98
N THR A 246 -5.65 18.05 2.99
CA THR A 246 -4.24 18.37 2.86
C THR A 246 -3.61 17.74 1.62
N THR A 247 -2.60 18.37 1.05
CA THR A 247 -1.80 17.86 -0.07
C THR A 247 -0.47 17.31 0.42
N PHE A 248 0.18 16.45 -0.37
CA PHE A 248 1.55 16.03 -0.05
C PHE A 248 2.53 17.22 -0.01
N ALA A 249 2.28 18.28 -0.77
CA ALA A 249 3.06 19.51 -0.70
C ALA A 249 2.88 20.20 0.66
N ALA A 250 1.65 20.32 1.15
CA ALA A 250 1.36 20.86 2.48
C ALA A 250 1.99 20.01 3.59
N LEU A 251 1.87 18.68 3.53
CA LEU A 251 2.52 17.79 4.50
C LEU A 251 4.05 17.93 4.50
N ARG A 252 4.67 18.09 3.32
CA ARG A 252 6.12 18.36 3.23
C ARG A 252 6.49 19.73 3.78
N ALA A 253 5.64 20.73 3.58
CA ALA A 253 5.85 22.07 4.14
C ALA A 253 5.79 22.02 5.68
N GLU A 254 4.77 21.42 6.25
CA GLU A 254 4.64 21.21 7.70
C GLU A 254 5.84 20.44 8.27
N ARG A 255 6.26 19.37 7.62
CA ARG A 255 7.45 18.61 8.06
C ARG A 255 8.72 19.47 8.04
N ARG A 256 8.90 20.32 7.02
CA ARG A 256 10.04 21.25 6.97
C ARG A 256 9.98 22.23 8.13
N THR A 257 8.83 22.86 8.34
CA THR A 257 8.60 23.80 9.46
C THR A 257 8.93 23.15 10.80
N TRP A 258 8.38 21.95 11.05
CA TRP A 258 8.65 21.19 12.27
C TRP A 258 10.13 20.82 12.42
N SER A 259 10.78 20.38 11.36
CA SER A 259 12.22 20.09 11.35
C SER A 259 13.05 21.32 11.65
N THR A 260 12.69 22.48 11.08
CA THR A 260 13.36 23.75 11.32
C THR A 260 13.20 24.20 12.78
N LEU A 261 12.00 24.10 13.33
CA LEU A 261 11.76 24.41 14.76
C LEU A 261 12.58 23.52 15.69
N GLY A 262 12.62 22.23 15.43
CA GLY A 262 13.44 21.29 16.21
C GLY A 262 14.95 21.52 16.06
N GLN A 263 15.42 22.12 14.96
CA GLN A 263 16.81 22.53 14.80
C GLN A 263 17.10 23.84 15.57
N ILE A 264 16.20 24.83 15.50
CA ILE A 264 16.29 26.09 16.28
C ILE A 264 16.39 25.75 17.77
N GLU A 265 15.51 24.87 18.28
CA GLU A 265 15.51 24.43 19.67
C GLU A 265 16.84 23.74 20.06
N ARG A 266 17.30 22.78 19.24
CA ARG A 266 18.58 22.06 19.50
C ARG A 266 19.81 22.98 19.49
N LEU A 267 19.77 24.05 18.68
CA LEU A 267 20.86 25.01 18.59
C LEU A 267 20.73 26.14 19.62
N GLY A 268 19.69 26.13 20.46
CA GLY A 268 19.45 27.19 21.46
C GLY A 268 19.19 28.57 20.84
N LEU A 269 18.70 28.64 19.60
CA LEU A 269 18.49 29.88 18.88
C LEU A 269 17.11 30.47 19.23
N PRO A 270 16.96 31.83 19.18
CA PRO A 270 15.67 32.47 19.39
C PRO A 270 14.60 31.97 18.39
N ALA A 271 13.37 31.88 18.87
CA ALA A 271 12.23 31.51 18.02
C ALA A 271 12.13 32.47 16.82
N GLY A 272 11.93 31.92 15.62
CA GLY A 272 11.86 32.70 14.38
C GLY A 272 13.20 33.02 13.73
N THR A 273 14.31 32.53 14.25
CA THR A 273 15.62 32.65 13.60
C THR A 273 15.57 32.00 12.21
N PRO A 274 15.89 32.72 11.12
CA PRO A 274 15.92 32.14 9.81
C PRO A 274 17.08 31.13 9.68
N LEU A 275 16.76 29.87 9.38
CA LEU A 275 17.76 28.85 9.10
C LEU A 275 17.87 28.63 7.60
N LEU A 276 19.08 28.80 7.05
CA LEU A 276 19.41 28.39 5.70
C LEU A 276 19.92 26.93 5.76
N VAL A 277 19.13 26.00 5.24
CA VAL A 277 19.58 24.62 5.05
C VAL A 277 20.28 24.54 3.71
N VAL A 278 21.60 24.44 3.73
CA VAL A 278 22.41 24.18 2.53
C VAL A 278 22.54 22.66 2.38
N ALA A 279 21.94 22.12 1.33
CA ALA A 279 22.10 20.72 0.95
C ALA A 279 22.93 20.65 -0.34
N ASP A 280 24.13 20.06 -0.26
CA ASP A 280 24.96 19.78 -1.42
C ASP A 280 24.71 18.32 -1.85
N TRP A 281 24.01 18.15 -2.97
CA TRP A 281 23.74 16.85 -3.54
C TRP A 281 24.68 16.61 -4.71
N ARG A 282 25.63 15.67 -4.53
CA ARG A 282 26.48 15.22 -5.63
C ARG A 282 25.97 13.88 -6.14
N TYR A 283 25.80 13.80 -7.44
CA TYR A 283 25.51 12.54 -8.09
C TYR A 283 26.76 11.64 -8.00
N THR A 284 26.68 10.52 -7.28
CA THR A 284 27.79 9.58 -7.06
C THR A 284 27.77 8.39 -8.02
N GLY A 285 26.91 8.40 -9.04
CA GLY A 285 26.75 7.30 -10.00
C GLY A 285 25.57 6.38 -9.68
N HIS A 286 25.30 5.45 -10.58
CA HIS A 286 24.30 4.42 -10.37
C HIS A 286 24.87 3.33 -9.43
N PRO A 287 24.10 2.78 -8.47
CA PRO A 287 24.57 1.75 -7.53
C PRO A 287 25.21 0.52 -8.20
N ASP A 288 24.83 0.22 -9.44
CA ASP A 288 25.32 -0.92 -10.21
C ASP A 288 26.81 -0.79 -10.65
N HIS A 289 27.45 0.38 -10.45
CA HIS A 289 28.85 0.61 -10.83
C HIS A 289 29.84 0.70 -9.67
N ASN A 290 29.38 0.58 -8.40
CA ASN A 290 30.29 0.75 -7.27
C ASN A 290 30.02 -0.32 -6.19
N ARG A 291 30.39 -1.59 -6.50
CA ARG A 291 30.28 -2.72 -5.56
C ARG A 291 31.20 -2.59 -4.33
N ASP A 292 32.15 -1.66 -4.33
CA ASP A 292 33.26 -1.65 -3.36
C ASP A 292 33.15 -0.58 -2.25
N ARG A 293 32.01 0.12 -2.08
CA ARG A 293 31.89 1.22 -1.11
C ARG A 293 31.00 0.97 0.10
N TRP A 294 30.57 -0.28 0.34
CA TRP A 294 29.74 -0.62 1.53
C TRP A 294 30.44 -1.57 2.51
N SER A 295 31.77 -1.60 2.51
CA SER A 295 32.56 -2.26 3.55
C SER A 295 33.32 -1.20 4.35
N ALA A 296 32.62 -0.60 5.30
CA ALA A 296 33.18 0.04 6.52
C ALA A 296 32.04 0.24 7.51
#